data_77dd92614a0f59f7263419467acd3354
#
_entry.id   77dd92614a0f59f7263419467acd3354
#
_cell.length_a   1.000
_cell.length_b   1.000
_cell.length_c   1.000
_cell.angle_alpha   90.00
_cell.angle_beta   90.00
_cell.angle_gamma   90.00
#
_symmetry.space_group_name_H-M   'P 1'
#
loop_
_entity.id
_entity.type
_entity.pdbx_description
1 polymer ?
#
loop_
_entity_poly.entity_id
_entity_poly.type
_entity_poly.pdbx_seq_one_letter_code
_entity_poly.pdbx_strand_id
1 'polypeptide(L)'
;MRVTNAPASRERRRRRLELAKGFYGARSKLFRTATEAVDRAMRLSTEHRKLKKRDFRQLWIARVNAAARAEGLNYSKLVAGLIKAGVTLNRKMLSEIAIQDPAGFKAIVEIAKKA
;
A
#
# COMPACT_ATOMS: atom_id res chain seq x y z
N MET A 1 29.28 45.15 -12.09
CA MET A 1 28.71 44.30 -11.01
C MET A 1 29.05 42.85 -11.28
N ARG A 2 29.68 42.14 -10.33
CA ARG A 2 30.14 40.75 -10.53
C ARG A 2 29.12 39.77 -9.93
N VAL A 3 28.69 38.79 -10.73
CA VAL A 3 27.79 37.73 -10.25
C VAL A 3 28.58 36.67 -9.49
N THR A 4 28.38 36.57 -8.19
CA THR A 4 29.14 35.65 -7.30
C THR A 4 28.32 34.42 -6.87
N ASN A 5 26.99 34.41 -7.03
CA ASN A 5 26.07 33.37 -6.53
C ASN A 5 25.72 32.29 -7.58
N ALA A 6 26.40 32.25 -8.72
CA ALA A 6 26.12 31.30 -9.79
C ALA A 6 26.32 29.82 -9.39
N PRO A 7 27.39 29.43 -8.65
CA PRO A 7 27.55 28.03 -8.22
C PRO A 7 26.42 27.53 -7.33
N ALA A 8 26.01 28.31 -6.34
CA ALA A 8 24.94 27.96 -5.43
C ALA A 8 23.58 27.82 -6.16
N SER A 9 23.30 28.72 -7.10
CA SER A 9 22.10 28.69 -7.94
C SER A 9 22.04 27.46 -8.84
N ARG A 10 23.16 27.08 -9.45
CA ARG A 10 23.29 25.85 -10.27
C ARG A 10 23.08 24.60 -9.43
N GLU A 11 23.65 24.54 -8.24
CA GLU A 11 23.51 23.40 -7.34
C GLU A 11 22.06 23.19 -6.89
N ARG A 12 21.34 24.27 -6.54
CA ARG A 12 19.89 24.18 -6.21
C ARG A 12 19.08 23.64 -7.38
N ARG A 13 19.33 24.11 -8.61
CA ARG A 13 18.66 23.61 -9.81
C ARG A 13 18.98 22.15 -10.07
N ARG A 14 20.25 21.77 -9.95
CA ARG A 14 20.72 20.39 -10.15
C ARG A 14 20.02 19.43 -9.19
N ARG A 15 19.94 19.74 -7.90
CA ARG A 15 19.23 18.90 -6.91
C ARG A 15 17.77 18.67 -7.27
N ARG A 16 17.07 19.69 -7.76
CA ARG A 16 15.68 19.54 -8.20
C ARG A 16 15.56 18.68 -9.46
N LEU A 17 16.45 18.84 -10.42
CA LEU A 17 16.47 18.03 -11.65
C LEU A 17 16.86 16.57 -11.38
N GLU A 18 17.67 16.31 -10.40
CA GLU A 18 18.01 14.93 -9.99
C GLU A 18 16.78 14.15 -9.54
N LEU A 19 15.85 14.79 -8.84
CA LEU A 19 14.56 14.17 -8.45
C LEU A 19 13.63 13.90 -9.65
N ALA A 20 13.83 14.60 -10.76
CA ALA A 20 13.06 14.44 -11.99
C ALA A 20 13.63 13.38 -12.95
N LYS A 21 14.72 12.72 -12.61
CA LYS A 21 15.30 11.64 -13.45
C LYS A 21 14.28 10.55 -13.71
N GLY A 22 14.19 10.12 -14.98
CA GLY A 22 13.24 9.12 -15.43
C GLY A 22 11.88 9.66 -15.84
N PHE A 23 11.59 10.94 -15.66
CA PHE A 23 10.35 11.56 -16.14
C PHE A 23 10.41 11.79 -17.63
N TYR A 24 9.25 11.67 -18.29
CA TYR A 24 9.18 11.74 -19.75
C TYR A 24 9.39 13.16 -20.28
N GLY A 25 10.20 13.29 -21.32
CA GLY A 25 10.39 14.52 -22.10
C GLY A 25 10.88 15.72 -21.28
N ALA A 26 10.24 16.84 -21.43
CA ALA A 26 10.59 18.11 -20.78
C ALA A 26 10.49 18.08 -19.24
N ARG A 27 9.69 17.17 -18.68
CA ARG A 27 9.55 16.99 -17.24
C ARG A 27 10.84 16.56 -16.52
N SER A 28 11.81 16.00 -17.25
CA SER A 28 13.11 15.63 -16.69
C SER A 28 14.21 16.62 -17.03
N LYS A 29 14.00 17.53 -17.98
CA LYS A 29 15.06 18.39 -18.56
C LYS A 29 14.86 19.88 -18.30
N LEU A 30 13.64 20.40 -18.48
CA LEU A 30 13.33 21.80 -18.29
C LEU A 30 13.03 22.08 -16.82
N PHE A 31 13.81 22.97 -16.19
CA PHE A 31 13.74 23.24 -14.76
C PHE A 31 12.34 23.59 -14.26
N ARG A 32 11.62 24.49 -14.94
CA ARG A 32 10.28 24.90 -14.55
C ARG A 32 9.30 23.73 -14.57
N THR A 33 9.25 23.02 -15.68
CA THR A 33 8.35 21.87 -15.86
C THR A 33 8.73 20.70 -14.93
N ALA A 34 10.05 20.46 -14.76
CA ALA A 34 10.55 19.43 -13.85
C ALA A 34 10.17 19.73 -12.39
N THR A 35 10.24 20.99 -11.96
CA THR A 35 9.88 21.38 -10.60
C THR A 35 8.40 21.10 -10.32
N GLU A 36 7.50 21.49 -11.21
CA GLU A 36 6.06 21.20 -11.09
C GLU A 36 5.77 19.69 -11.06
N ALA A 37 6.44 18.94 -11.95
CA ALA A 37 6.28 17.49 -11.99
C ALA A 37 6.76 16.79 -10.71
N VAL A 38 7.89 17.21 -10.15
CA VAL A 38 8.44 16.67 -8.90
C VAL A 38 7.54 17.02 -7.71
N ASP A 39 7.06 18.25 -7.61
CA ASP A 39 6.16 18.66 -6.51
C ASP A 39 4.86 17.84 -6.52
N ARG A 40 4.28 17.62 -7.70
CA ARG A 40 3.13 16.74 -7.85
C ARG A 40 3.44 15.29 -7.50
N ALA A 41 4.58 14.76 -7.93
CA ALA A 41 5.01 13.40 -7.62
C ALA A 41 5.20 13.19 -6.12
N MET A 42 5.81 14.14 -5.42
CA MET A 42 6.01 14.08 -3.96
C MET A 42 4.67 14.11 -3.21
N ARG A 43 3.75 14.98 -3.62
CA ARG A 43 2.40 15.03 -3.04
C ARG A 43 1.68 13.71 -3.22
N LEU A 44 1.63 13.18 -4.44
CA LEU A 44 0.98 11.91 -4.74
C LEU A 44 1.65 10.74 -4.01
N SER A 45 2.98 10.74 -3.88
CA SER A 45 3.71 9.74 -3.11
C SER A 45 3.25 9.71 -1.64
N THR A 46 3.05 10.88 -1.03
CA THR A 46 2.54 11.00 0.35
C THR A 46 1.09 10.48 0.47
N GLU A 47 0.23 10.84 -0.46
CA GLU A 47 -1.15 10.35 -0.51
C GLU A 47 -1.20 8.83 -0.69
N HIS A 48 -0.46 8.31 -1.67
CA HIS A 48 -0.47 6.89 -2.01
C HIS A 48 0.11 5.98 -0.91
N ARG A 49 1.04 6.46 -0.09
CA ARG A 49 1.46 5.72 1.12
C ARG A 49 0.32 5.49 2.10
N LYS A 50 -0.64 6.40 2.18
CA LYS A 50 -1.86 6.24 2.99
C LYS A 50 -2.89 5.33 2.31
N LEU A 51 -3.07 5.49 0.99
CA LEU A 51 -3.99 4.65 0.20
C LEU A 51 -3.52 3.19 0.17
N LYS A 52 -2.23 2.95 0.02
CA LYS A 52 -1.64 1.60 0.02
C LYS A 52 -2.09 0.73 1.20
N LYS A 53 -2.20 1.32 2.40
CA LYS A 53 -2.68 0.59 3.58
C LYS A 53 -4.15 0.16 3.43
N ARG A 54 -4.99 1.00 2.82
CA ARG A 54 -6.41 0.70 2.58
C ARG A 54 -6.56 -0.38 1.50
N ASP A 55 -5.79 -0.28 0.42
CA ASP A 55 -5.83 -1.21 -0.70
C ASP A 55 -5.40 -2.61 -0.27
N PHE A 56 -4.31 -2.74 0.49
CA PHE A 56 -3.89 -4.03 1.02
C PHE A 56 -4.92 -4.62 1.99
N ARG A 57 -5.54 -3.79 2.84
CA ARG A 57 -6.60 -4.28 3.73
C ARG A 57 -7.80 -4.81 2.94
N GLN A 58 -8.22 -4.14 1.88
CA GLN A 58 -9.30 -4.61 1.00
C GLN A 58 -8.92 -5.93 0.33
N LEU A 59 -7.69 -6.05 -0.16
CA LEU A 59 -7.18 -7.28 -0.77
C LEU A 59 -7.21 -8.45 0.21
N TRP A 60 -6.75 -8.26 1.44
CA TRP A 60 -6.80 -9.32 2.47
C TRP A 60 -8.23 -9.73 2.80
N ILE A 61 -9.14 -8.75 2.93
CA ILE A 61 -10.55 -9.03 3.19
C ILE A 61 -11.17 -9.83 2.04
N ALA A 62 -10.90 -9.47 0.80
CA ALA A 62 -11.40 -10.19 -0.37
C ALA A 62 -10.92 -11.65 -0.41
N ARG A 63 -9.63 -11.89 -0.15
CA ARG A 63 -9.04 -13.23 -0.10
C ARG A 63 -9.63 -14.09 1.02
N VAL A 64 -9.70 -13.55 2.23
CA VAL A 64 -10.29 -14.24 3.39
C VAL A 64 -11.78 -14.52 3.15
N ASN A 65 -12.53 -13.60 2.57
CA ASN A 65 -13.94 -13.80 2.25
C ASN A 65 -14.16 -14.90 1.20
N ALA A 66 -13.32 -14.94 0.16
CA ALA A 66 -13.39 -16.01 -0.85
C ALA A 66 -13.14 -17.39 -0.22
N ALA A 67 -12.09 -17.51 0.60
CA ALA A 67 -11.77 -18.76 1.29
C ALA A 67 -12.86 -19.15 2.31
N ALA A 68 -13.41 -18.18 3.07
CA ALA A 68 -14.49 -18.43 4.03
C ALA A 68 -15.78 -18.90 3.35
N ARG A 69 -16.10 -18.35 2.19
CA ARG A 69 -17.28 -18.76 1.40
C ARG A 69 -17.14 -20.18 0.88
N ALA A 70 -15.96 -20.62 0.50
CA ALA A 70 -15.70 -22.01 0.14
C ALA A 70 -16.01 -22.99 1.29
N GLU A 71 -15.85 -22.55 2.53
CA GLU A 71 -16.17 -23.31 3.75
C GLU A 71 -17.60 -23.01 4.31
N GLY A 72 -18.43 -22.32 3.54
CA GLY A 72 -19.83 -22.04 3.87
C GLY A 72 -20.08 -20.88 4.85
N LEU A 73 -19.05 -20.05 5.12
CA LEU A 73 -19.18 -18.85 5.95
C LEU A 73 -18.98 -17.57 5.11
N ASN A 74 -19.63 -16.48 5.52
CA ASN A 74 -19.27 -15.15 5.03
C ASN A 74 -18.24 -14.49 5.95
N TYR A 75 -17.56 -13.46 5.43
CA TYR A 75 -16.52 -12.74 6.15
C TYR A 75 -16.96 -12.20 7.52
N SER A 76 -18.15 -11.62 7.59
CA SER A 76 -18.67 -11.03 8.84
C SER A 76 -18.89 -12.07 9.94
N LYS A 77 -19.47 -13.23 9.58
CA LYS A 77 -19.66 -14.35 10.51
C LYS A 77 -18.31 -14.94 10.95
N LEU A 78 -17.35 -15.10 10.02
CA LEU A 78 -16.01 -15.57 10.34
C LEU A 78 -15.34 -14.64 11.36
N VAL A 79 -15.32 -13.34 11.10
CA VAL A 79 -14.67 -12.38 12.00
C VAL A 79 -15.36 -12.31 13.36
N ALA A 80 -16.70 -12.34 13.39
CA ALA A 80 -17.43 -12.36 14.65
C ALA A 80 -17.12 -13.63 15.48
N GLY A 81 -17.07 -14.80 14.83
CA GLY A 81 -16.70 -16.06 15.49
C GLY A 81 -15.28 -16.04 16.02
N LEU A 82 -14.31 -15.54 15.23
CA LEU A 82 -12.91 -15.43 15.68
C LEU A 82 -12.74 -14.49 16.88
N ILE A 83 -13.47 -13.38 16.91
CA ILE A 83 -13.45 -12.45 18.06
C ILE A 83 -14.00 -13.15 19.30
N LYS A 84 -15.12 -13.86 19.20
CA LYS A 84 -15.70 -14.62 20.31
C LYS A 84 -14.77 -15.74 20.81
N ALA A 85 -14.08 -16.42 19.89
CA ALA A 85 -13.09 -17.45 20.22
C ALA A 85 -11.78 -16.89 20.79
N GLY A 86 -11.62 -15.57 20.90
CA GLY A 86 -10.39 -14.93 21.39
C GLY A 86 -9.19 -15.04 20.45
N VAL A 87 -9.40 -15.31 19.16
CA VAL A 87 -8.33 -15.46 18.17
C VAL A 87 -7.82 -14.08 17.78
N THR A 88 -6.52 -13.82 17.98
CA THR A 88 -5.87 -12.51 17.76
C THR A 88 -5.19 -12.37 16.37
N LEU A 89 -5.45 -13.30 15.44
CA LEU A 89 -4.87 -13.26 14.09
C LEU A 89 -5.35 -12.02 13.33
N ASN A 90 -4.39 -11.30 12.72
CA ASN A 90 -4.73 -10.16 11.89
C ASN A 90 -5.14 -10.59 10.46
N ARG A 91 -5.74 -9.68 9.70
CA ARG A 91 -6.25 -9.96 8.35
C ARG A 91 -5.19 -10.38 7.36
N LYS A 92 -3.97 -9.85 7.50
CA LYS A 92 -2.82 -10.25 6.68
C LYS A 92 -2.48 -11.72 6.91
N MET A 93 -2.34 -12.11 8.17
CA MET A 93 -2.03 -13.50 8.54
C MET A 93 -3.11 -14.46 8.06
N LEU A 94 -4.39 -14.13 8.27
CA LEU A 94 -5.52 -14.92 7.76
C LEU A 94 -5.48 -15.07 6.23
N SER A 95 -5.15 -14.00 5.52
CA SER A 95 -5.02 -14.02 4.05
C SER A 95 -3.85 -14.89 3.59
N GLU A 96 -2.71 -14.84 4.26
CA GLU A 96 -1.55 -15.67 3.95
C GLU A 96 -1.84 -17.17 4.22
N ILE A 97 -2.44 -17.49 5.36
CA ILE A 97 -2.86 -18.86 5.69
C ILE A 97 -3.85 -19.39 4.65
N ALA A 98 -4.84 -18.57 4.25
CA ALA A 98 -5.83 -18.97 3.25
C ALA A 98 -5.23 -19.34 1.88
N ILE A 99 -4.04 -18.78 1.53
CA ILE A 99 -3.34 -19.06 0.28
C ILE A 99 -2.36 -20.22 0.43
N GLN A 100 -1.57 -20.21 1.49
CA GLN A 100 -0.44 -21.13 1.67
C GLN A 100 -0.85 -22.44 2.33
N ASP A 101 -1.82 -22.39 3.25
CA ASP A 101 -2.30 -23.55 4.01
C ASP A 101 -3.84 -23.56 4.09
N PRO A 102 -4.53 -24.03 3.05
CA PRO A 102 -5.99 -24.15 3.06
C PRO A 102 -6.52 -25.07 4.17
N ALA A 103 -5.75 -26.10 4.56
CA ALA A 103 -6.14 -27.01 5.63
C ALA A 103 -6.13 -26.31 6.99
N GLY A 104 -5.07 -25.55 7.28
CA GLY A 104 -4.99 -24.69 8.46
C GLY A 104 -6.07 -23.62 8.48
N PHE A 105 -6.40 -23.03 7.34
CA PHE A 105 -7.50 -22.07 7.26
C PHE A 105 -8.86 -22.71 7.59
N LYS A 106 -9.11 -23.92 7.11
CA LYS A 106 -10.33 -24.69 7.45
C LYS A 106 -10.43 -24.93 8.95
N ALA A 107 -9.35 -25.30 9.63
CA ALA A 107 -9.34 -25.43 11.07
C ALA A 107 -9.71 -24.11 11.80
N ILE A 108 -9.23 -22.98 11.31
CA ILE A 108 -9.59 -21.65 11.82
C ILE A 108 -11.08 -21.36 11.62
N VAL A 109 -11.66 -21.72 10.47
CA VAL A 109 -13.09 -21.57 10.18
C VAL A 109 -13.92 -22.44 11.12
N GLU A 110 -13.51 -23.66 11.42
CA GLU A 110 -14.21 -24.54 12.36
C GLU A 110 -14.21 -23.97 13.80
N ILE A 111 -13.14 -23.35 14.24
CA ILE A 111 -13.09 -22.63 15.52
C ILE A 111 -14.13 -21.50 15.52
N ALA A 112 -14.19 -20.71 14.43
CA ALA A 112 -15.14 -19.62 14.32
C ALA A 112 -16.61 -20.06 14.25
N LYS A 113 -16.89 -21.27 13.72
CA LYS A 113 -18.25 -21.86 13.70
C LYS A 113 -18.73 -22.34 15.07
N LYS A 114 -17.79 -22.76 15.92
CA LYS A 114 -18.10 -23.28 17.25
C LYS A 114 -18.29 -22.20 18.33
N ALA A 115 -17.83 -20.97 18.05
CA ALA A 115 -17.93 -19.84 18.95
C ALA A 115 -19.25 -19.06 18.79
#